data_408531d78407364d4efcf74482942e03
#
_entry.id   408531d78407364d4efcf74482942e03
#
_cell.length_a   1.000
_cell.length_b   1.000
_cell.length_c   1.000
_cell.angle_alpha   90.00
_cell.angle_beta   90.00
_cell.angle_gamma   90.00
#
_symmetry.space_group_name_H-M   'P 1'
#
loop_
_entity.id
_entity.type
_entity.pdbx_description
1 polymer ?
#
loop_
_entity_poly.entity_id
_entity_poly.type
_entity_poly.pdbx_seq_one_letter_code
_entity_poly.pdbx_strand_id
1 'polypeptide(L)'
;EYRAYATTAMREAKNSQIVLEQIRVRTGIQVKVLSNSEQRFIRYKAIAIKASEFQKTIQKGTAIADVGFGSMQASVFDKDSLISTQNLPLGVLKLRQILTHAKLSAQAEQSLVMELIDNELLTFRKMYLKDREIKHLIAIGDPILTMYYKLNGITRSDRLTAEKFNSFFEWMRTKTRAQLEDAFDVNGEYASMMFPTVAIYKRMLEVTGAEILWVPGIRMADGTAAEYAEEKKLIRFEHNFSNDIIAASRNMAKRYKCHMPHIQAVELAALKVFDSLKKYHGLKERERLLLQIAADLHSCGKFVTMRDATECAYNIIMGTEIIGLSHVEREIVANVVKYHIQEFRYNEVELQARPSRDSRLANPENLPLIIGKLTAILRLANSMDRGHAGKLSDCRLSVKGNMLVISTEYDGDVTLEAMSIAEKGDFFEEIFGIRPVLKQKKRV
;
A
#
# COMPACT_ATOMS: atom_id res chain seq x y z
N GLU A 1 29.08 -0.58 -1.71
CA GLU A 1 27.75 0.05 -1.60
C GLU A 1 26.95 -0.67 -0.51
N TYR A 2 26.24 0.07 0.33
CA TYR A 2 25.37 -0.49 1.38
C TYR A 2 24.01 0.20 1.36
N ARG A 3 22.98 -0.47 1.87
CA ARG A 3 21.66 0.09 2.17
C ARG A 3 21.28 -0.29 3.59
N ALA A 4 20.98 0.69 4.43
CA ALA A 4 20.59 0.49 5.80
C ALA A 4 19.14 0.90 6.01
N TYR A 5 18.34 0.01 6.57
CA TYR A 5 16.92 0.22 6.82
C TYR A 5 16.60 0.05 8.31
N ALA A 6 15.69 0.87 8.79
CA ALA A 6 15.08 0.72 10.11
C ALA A 6 13.56 0.59 9.96
N THR A 7 12.93 -0.09 10.89
CA THR A 7 11.50 -0.42 10.84
C THR A 7 10.77 0.11 12.08
N THR A 8 9.80 -0.62 12.60
CA THR A 8 8.86 -0.21 13.65
C THR A 8 9.53 0.45 14.85
N ALA A 9 10.58 -0.14 15.41
CA ALA A 9 11.22 0.40 16.62
C ALA A 9 11.74 1.84 16.41
N MET A 10 12.42 2.08 15.28
CA MET A 10 12.94 3.41 14.96
C MET A 10 11.82 4.36 14.53
N ARG A 11 10.81 3.87 13.83
CA ARG A 11 9.67 4.68 13.37
C ARG A 11 8.83 5.21 14.53
N GLU A 12 8.66 4.44 15.59
CA GLU A 12 7.84 4.79 16.76
C GLU A 12 8.63 5.45 17.89
N ALA A 13 9.96 5.44 17.80
CA ALA A 13 10.79 6.04 18.83
C ALA A 13 10.69 7.58 18.84
N LYS A 14 10.37 8.16 20.00
CA LYS A 14 10.26 9.62 20.18
C LYS A 14 11.57 10.37 19.87
N ASN A 15 12.72 9.73 20.08
CA ASN A 15 14.05 10.27 19.83
C ASN A 15 14.69 9.76 18.52
N SER A 16 13.89 9.24 17.61
CA SER A 16 14.32 8.64 16.34
C SER A 16 15.31 9.53 15.57
N GLN A 17 15.03 10.81 15.44
CA GLN A 17 15.89 11.76 14.73
C GLN A 17 17.27 11.88 15.38
N ILE A 18 17.34 11.89 16.70
CA ILE A 18 18.60 11.97 17.44
C ILE A 18 19.42 10.70 17.21
N VAL A 19 18.80 9.53 17.31
CA VAL A 19 19.47 8.24 17.11
C VAL A 19 19.99 8.10 15.68
N LEU A 20 19.19 8.47 14.68
CA LEU A 20 19.57 8.44 13.26
C LEU A 20 20.77 9.37 12.99
N GLU A 21 20.75 10.57 13.56
CA GLU A 21 21.85 11.51 13.43
C GLU A 21 23.12 11.00 14.11
N GLN A 22 23.03 10.41 15.30
CA GLN A 22 24.16 9.79 15.98
C GLN A 22 24.78 8.65 15.17
N ILE A 23 23.96 7.80 14.55
CA ILE A 23 24.42 6.74 13.64
C ILE A 23 25.17 7.38 12.48
N ARG A 24 24.57 8.37 11.82
CA ARG A 24 25.17 9.05 10.68
C ARG A 24 26.52 9.67 11.01
N VAL A 25 26.60 10.42 12.12
CA VAL A 25 27.82 11.14 12.51
C VAL A 25 28.94 10.17 12.93
N ARG A 26 28.61 9.10 13.66
CA ARG A 26 29.61 8.17 14.20
C ARG A 26 30.09 7.14 13.19
N THR A 27 29.25 6.74 12.23
CA THR A 27 29.54 5.62 11.33
C THR A 27 29.54 6.00 9.85
N GLY A 28 29.04 7.19 9.50
CA GLY A 28 28.78 7.58 8.12
C GLY A 28 27.57 6.89 7.49
N ILE A 29 26.93 5.95 8.20
CA ILE A 29 25.80 5.17 7.68
C ILE A 29 24.53 6.02 7.67
N GLN A 30 23.90 6.12 6.52
CA GLN A 30 22.58 6.72 6.37
C GLN A 30 21.50 5.64 6.43
N VAL A 31 20.66 5.71 7.47
CA VAL A 31 19.57 4.77 7.69
C VAL A 31 18.27 5.35 7.17
N LYS A 32 17.59 4.62 6.28
CA LYS A 32 16.24 4.92 5.84
C LYS A 32 15.22 4.25 6.76
N VAL A 33 14.33 5.02 7.38
CA VAL A 33 13.21 4.48 8.15
C VAL A 33 12.07 4.15 7.19
N LEU A 34 11.71 2.88 7.09
CA LEU A 34 10.63 2.41 6.22
C LEU A 34 9.26 2.66 6.85
N SER A 35 8.31 3.14 6.05
CA SER A 35 6.90 3.08 6.40
C SER A 35 6.39 1.63 6.47
N ASN A 36 5.22 1.43 7.07
CA ASN A 36 4.58 0.09 7.07
C ASN A 36 4.33 -0.41 5.64
N SER A 37 3.88 0.46 4.74
CA SER A 37 3.61 0.13 3.34
C SER A 37 4.87 -0.28 2.57
N GLU A 38 6.00 0.45 2.76
CA GLU A 38 7.28 0.10 2.14
C GLU A 38 7.81 -1.23 2.68
N GLN A 39 7.79 -1.42 4.00
CA GLN A 39 8.23 -2.67 4.64
C GLN A 39 7.46 -3.88 4.11
N ARG A 40 6.13 -3.76 4.02
CA ARG A 40 5.24 -4.77 3.46
C ARG A 40 5.57 -5.08 2.01
N PHE A 41 5.77 -4.04 1.21
CA PHE A 41 6.06 -4.18 -0.21
C PHE A 41 7.39 -4.88 -0.47
N ILE A 42 8.42 -4.59 0.33
CA ILE A 42 9.70 -5.29 0.29
C ILE A 42 9.53 -6.78 0.63
N ARG A 43 8.76 -7.11 1.69
CA ARG A 43 8.48 -8.50 2.05
C ARG A 43 7.62 -9.21 1.00
N TYR A 44 6.70 -8.50 0.38
CA TYR A 44 5.92 -9.01 -0.73
C TYR A 44 6.82 -9.36 -1.93
N LYS A 45 7.75 -8.48 -2.29
CA LYS A 45 8.76 -8.79 -3.31
C LYS A 45 9.62 -10.00 -2.94
N ALA A 46 9.96 -10.16 -1.65
CA ALA A 46 10.69 -11.35 -1.19
C ALA A 46 9.93 -12.66 -1.45
N ILE A 47 8.60 -12.70 -1.26
CA ILE A 47 7.80 -13.89 -1.61
C ILE A 47 7.83 -14.12 -3.11
N ALA A 48 7.73 -13.04 -3.90
CA ALA A 48 7.68 -13.12 -5.36
C ALA A 48 9.00 -13.59 -6.01
N ILE A 49 10.11 -13.67 -5.25
CA ILE A 49 11.33 -14.36 -5.72
C ILE A 49 11.04 -15.85 -5.99
N LYS A 50 10.11 -16.45 -5.26
CA LYS A 50 9.61 -17.81 -5.51
C LYS A 50 8.54 -17.81 -6.63
N ALA A 51 8.86 -17.20 -7.77
CA ALA A 51 7.98 -16.75 -8.84
C ALA A 51 6.83 -17.70 -9.18
N SER A 52 7.13 -18.92 -9.63
CA SER A 52 6.09 -19.87 -10.07
C SER A 52 5.17 -20.36 -8.94
N GLU A 53 5.70 -20.51 -7.73
CA GLU A 53 4.94 -20.95 -6.56
C GLU A 53 4.04 -19.84 -6.05
N PHE A 54 4.57 -18.61 -6.01
CA PHE A 54 3.82 -17.43 -5.60
C PHE A 54 2.67 -17.19 -6.57
N GLN A 55 2.94 -17.13 -7.88
CA GLN A 55 1.93 -16.88 -8.90
C GLN A 55 0.78 -17.92 -8.86
N LYS A 56 1.11 -19.22 -8.75
CA LYS A 56 0.11 -20.28 -8.62
C LYS A 56 -0.73 -20.15 -7.35
N THR A 57 -0.14 -19.64 -6.27
CA THR A 57 -0.82 -19.52 -4.98
C THR A 57 -1.81 -18.36 -5.00
N ILE A 58 -1.45 -17.19 -5.52
CA ILE A 58 -2.31 -16.00 -5.53
C ILE A 58 -3.43 -16.04 -6.59
N GLN A 59 -3.37 -16.96 -7.56
CA GLN A 59 -4.49 -17.24 -8.48
C GLN A 59 -5.74 -17.73 -7.75
N LYS A 60 -5.56 -18.39 -6.62
CA LYS A 60 -6.64 -18.83 -5.74
C LYS A 60 -6.76 -17.85 -4.58
N GLY A 61 -7.91 -17.74 -3.95
CA GLY A 61 -8.10 -16.89 -2.77
C GLY A 61 -6.95 -17.13 -1.76
N THR A 62 -6.15 -16.10 -1.52
CA THR A 62 -4.95 -16.17 -0.68
C THR A 62 -4.89 -15.00 0.27
N ALA A 63 -4.64 -15.28 1.55
CA ALA A 63 -4.28 -14.26 2.52
C ALA A 63 -2.76 -14.31 2.79
N ILE A 64 -2.13 -13.16 2.96
CA ILE A 64 -0.76 -13.03 3.46
C ILE A 64 -0.84 -12.40 4.83
N ALA A 65 -0.32 -13.06 5.84
CA ALA A 65 -0.17 -12.53 7.19
C ALA A 65 1.31 -12.30 7.50
N ASP A 66 1.68 -11.02 7.61
CA ASP A 66 3.02 -10.59 8.01
C ASP A 66 2.98 -10.16 9.47
N VAL A 67 3.35 -11.07 10.36
CA VAL A 67 3.33 -10.85 11.82
C VAL A 67 4.69 -10.33 12.26
N GLY A 68 4.72 -9.04 12.61
CA GLY A 68 5.89 -8.37 13.16
C GLY A 68 5.84 -8.23 14.68
N PHE A 69 6.86 -7.54 15.22
CA PHE A 69 6.93 -7.27 16.65
C PHE A 69 5.91 -6.23 17.11
N GLY A 70 5.67 -5.17 16.34
CA GLY A 70 4.76 -4.06 16.69
C GLY A 70 3.36 -4.17 16.11
N SER A 71 3.17 -4.83 14.97
CA SER A 71 1.89 -4.97 14.26
C SER A 71 1.87 -6.20 13.35
N MET A 72 0.69 -6.60 12.93
CA MET A 72 0.46 -7.56 11.87
C MET A 72 -0.05 -6.86 10.61
N GLN A 73 0.43 -7.26 9.46
CA GLN A 73 -0.09 -6.81 8.18
C GLN A 73 -0.78 -7.95 7.46
N ALA A 74 -2.04 -7.73 7.07
CA ALA A 74 -2.85 -8.70 6.36
C ALA A 74 -3.15 -8.19 4.93
N SER A 75 -2.84 -9.00 3.93
CA SER A 75 -3.17 -8.75 2.53
C SER A 75 -4.01 -9.88 1.97
N VAL A 76 -5.00 -9.57 1.14
CA VAL A 76 -5.90 -10.55 0.53
C VAL A 76 -5.76 -10.46 -0.98
N PHE A 77 -5.52 -11.59 -1.61
CA PHE A 77 -5.43 -11.77 -3.06
C PHE A 77 -6.54 -12.67 -3.56
N ASP A 78 -7.04 -12.38 -4.74
CA ASP A 78 -7.95 -13.24 -5.49
C ASP A 78 -7.73 -13.04 -6.99
N LYS A 79 -7.64 -14.14 -7.74
CA LYS A 79 -7.41 -14.12 -9.19
C LYS A 79 -6.23 -13.25 -9.60
N ASP A 80 -5.09 -13.43 -8.94
CA ASP A 80 -3.85 -12.68 -9.17
C ASP A 80 -3.95 -11.16 -8.92
N SER A 81 -4.94 -10.72 -8.17
CA SER A 81 -5.17 -9.30 -7.90
C SER A 81 -5.20 -9.02 -6.40
N LEU A 82 -4.54 -7.97 -5.97
CA LEU A 82 -4.60 -7.50 -4.58
C LEU A 82 -5.96 -6.84 -4.30
N ILE A 83 -6.73 -7.47 -3.43
CA ILE A 83 -8.06 -7.01 -3.05
C ILE A 83 -8.02 -5.98 -1.94
N SER A 84 -7.25 -6.27 -0.89
CA SER A 84 -7.09 -5.35 0.22
C SER A 84 -5.80 -5.63 0.98
N THR A 85 -5.36 -4.62 1.69
CA THR A 85 -4.24 -4.72 2.62
C THR A 85 -4.54 -3.85 3.84
N GLN A 86 -4.28 -4.40 5.04
CA GLN A 86 -4.57 -3.74 6.29
C GLN A 86 -3.42 -3.92 7.28
N ASN A 87 -3.23 -2.91 8.11
CA ASN A 87 -2.34 -2.99 9.27
C ASN A 87 -3.21 -3.16 10.51
N LEU A 88 -2.98 -4.25 11.25
CA LEU A 88 -3.69 -4.53 12.49
C LEU A 88 -2.71 -4.35 13.67
N PRO A 89 -3.15 -3.80 14.80
CA PRO A 89 -2.29 -3.56 15.96
C PRO A 89 -1.94 -4.85 16.73
N LEU A 90 -1.80 -5.97 16.02
CA LEU A 90 -1.47 -7.30 16.52
C LEU A 90 0.02 -7.59 16.35
N GLY A 91 0.87 -6.90 17.13
CA GLY A 91 2.30 -7.21 17.20
C GLY A 91 2.62 -8.13 18.37
N VAL A 92 3.51 -9.11 18.18
CA VAL A 92 3.83 -10.10 19.21
C VAL A 92 4.46 -9.49 20.46
N LEU A 93 5.28 -8.45 20.29
CA LEU A 93 5.87 -7.72 21.42
C LEU A 93 4.83 -6.89 22.16
N LYS A 94 3.88 -6.31 21.45
CA LYS A 94 2.79 -5.54 22.05
C LYS A 94 1.87 -6.43 22.87
N LEU A 95 1.50 -7.61 22.33
CA LEU A 95 0.73 -8.61 23.08
C LEU A 95 1.48 -9.05 24.35
N ARG A 96 2.77 -9.36 24.22
CA ARG A 96 3.62 -9.68 25.37
C ARG A 96 3.64 -8.58 26.43
N GLN A 97 3.75 -7.31 26.07
CA GLN A 97 3.74 -6.19 27.01
C GLN A 97 2.44 -6.15 27.81
N ILE A 98 1.28 -6.37 27.17
CA ILE A 98 -0.01 -6.45 27.84
C ILE A 98 -0.01 -7.58 28.89
N LEU A 99 0.50 -8.76 28.51
CA LEU A 99 0.58 -9.91 29.41
C LEU A 99 1.48 -9.66 30.61
N THR A 100 2.64 -9.02 30.41
CA THR A 100 3.60 -8.73 31.50
C THR A 100 2.96 -7.87 32.59
N HIS A 101 2.04 -6.97 32.25
CA HIS A 101 1.33 -6.12 33.21
C HIS A 101 0.16 -6.80 33.90
N ALA A 102 -0.38 -7.87 33.32
CA ALA A 102 -1.63 -8.48 33.77
C ALA A 102 -1.43 -9.44 34.98
N LYS A 103 -0.23 -9.95 35.24
CA LYS A 103 0.10 -10.91 36.33
C LYS A 103 -0.87 -12.09 36.41
N LEU A 104 -1.15 -12.73 35.29
CA LEU A 104 -2.12 -13.79 35.14
C LEU A 104 -1.47 -15.19 35.28
N SER A 105 -2.29 -16.24 35.49
CA SER A 105 -1.87 -17.62 35.29
C SER A 105 -1.64 -17.90 33.81
N ALA A 106 -0.80 -18.87 33.46
CA ALA A 106 -0.49 -19.23 32.08
C ALA A 106 -1.76 -19.50 31.23
N GLN A 107 -2.77 -20.14 31.80
CA GLN A 107 -4.04 -20.40 31.12
C GLN A 107 -4.83 -19.12 30.86
N ALA A 108 -4.87 -18.19 31.83
CA ALA A 108 -5.53 -16.91 31.68
C ALA A 108 -4.81 -16.01 30.68
N GLU A 109 -3.46 -16.05 30.64
CA GLU A 109 -2.65 -15.37 29.62
C GLU A 109 -2.99 -15.86 28.21
N GLN A 110 -3.07 -17.18 28.01
CA GLN A 110 -3.45 -17.74 26.72
C GLN A 110 -4.84 -17.32 26.28
N SER A 111 -5.82 -17.34 27.21
CA SER A 111 -7.19 -16.90 26.92
C SER A 111 -7.24 -15.43 26.55
N LEU A 112 -6.52 -14.57 27.27
CA LEU A 112 -6.45 -13.13 26.98
C LEU A 112 -5.83 -12.84 25.61
N VAL A 113 -4.75 -13.55 25.24
CA VAL A 113 -4.14 -13.44 23.92
C VAL A 113 -5.14 -13.77 22.82
N MET A 114 -5.88 -14.88 22.98
CA MET A 114 -6.87 -15.30 21.97
C MET A 114 -8.00 -14.25 21.85
N GLU A 115 -8.49 -13.72 22.97
CA GLU A 115 -9.54 -12.70 22.99
C GLU A 115 -9.08 -11.39 22.31
N LEU A 116 -7.87 -10.93 22.60
CA LEU A 116 -7.29 -9.74 21.95
C LEU A 116 -7.15 -9.92 20.44
N ILE A 117 -6.72 -11.09 19.99
CA ILE A 117 -6.62 -11.41 18.56
C ILE A 117 -8.01 -11.45 17.92
N ASP A 118 -8.98 -12.09 18.56
CA ASP A 118 -10.35 -12.24 18.06
C ASP A 118 -11.02 -10.88 17.86
N ASN A 119 -10.84 -9.96 18.79
CA ASN A 119 -11.38 -8.59 18.70
C ASN A 119 -10.91 -7.86 17.43
N GLU A 120 -9.62 -7.91 17.15
CA GLU A 120 -9.04 -7.27 15.96
C GLU A 120 -9.45 -7.99 14.67
N LEU A 121 -9.43 -9.31 14.66
CA LEU A 121 -9.75 -10.11 13.47
C LEU A 121 -11.24 -10.13 13.13
N LEU A 122 -12.13 -9.91 14.10
CA LEU A 122 -13.58 -9.78 13.84
C LEU A 122 -13.88 -8.65 12.85
N THR A 123 -13.28 -7.49 13.09
CA THR A 123 -13.42 -6.33 12.20
C THR A 123 -12.79 -6.59 10.84
N PHE A 124 -11.58 -7.18 10.80
CA PHE A 124 -10.92 -7.56 9.55
C PHE A 124 -11.78 -8.53 8.73
N ARG A 125 -12.34 -9.58 9.34
CA ARG A 125 -13.22 -10.54 8.67
C ARG A 125 -14.44 -9.85 8.05
N LYS A 126 -15.17 -9.05 8.83
CA LYS A 126 -16.39 -8.37 8.37
C LYS A 126 -16.15 -7.41 7.22
N MET A 127 -15.05 -6.67 7.26
CA MET A 127 -14.80 -5.59 6.29
C MET A 127 -14.04 -6.05 5.05
N TYR A 128 -13.14 -7.02 5.18
CA TYR A 128 -12.15 -7.31 4.13
C TYR A 128 -12.20 -8.73 3.58
N LEU A 129 -12.59 -9.72 4.38
CA LEU A 129 -12.77 -11.09 3.89
C LEU A 129 -14.16 -11.30 3.30
N LYS A 130 -15.20 -10.83 4.00
CA LYS A 130 -16.61 -11.06 3.62
C LYS A 130 -16.85 -12.55 3.34
N ASP A 131 -17.48 -12.86 2.19
CA ASP A 131 -17.81 -14.21 1.75
C ASP A 131 -16.75 -14.79 0.78
N ARG A 132 -15.50 -14.33 0.86
CA ARG A 132 -14.43 -14.80 -0.01
C ARG A 132 -13.89 -16.15 0.47
N GLU A 133 -13.75 -17.07 -0.47
CA GLU A 133 -13.08 -18.34 -0.23
C GLU A 133 -11.56 -18.12 -0.26
N ILE A 134 -10.91 -18.31 0.88
CA ILE A 134 -9.45 -18.23 1.02
C ILE A 134 -8.91 -19.65 1.19
N LYS A 135 -8.13 -20.11 0.22
CA LYS A 135 -7.54 -21.48 0.25
C LYS A 135 -6.17 -21.54 0.90
N HIS A 136 -5.42 -20.46 0.77
CA HIS A 136 -4.02 -20.39 1.22
C HIS A 136 -3.80 -19.23 2.18
N LEU A 137 -3.04 -19.49 3.24
CA LEU A 137 -2.48 -18.46 4.13
C LEU A 137 -0.95 -18.49 3.98
N ILE A 138 -0.36 -17.38 3.52
CA ILE A 138 1.09 -17.21 3.50
C ILE A 138 1.49 -16.54 4.81
N ALA A 139 2.32 -17.21 5.58
CA ALA A 139 2.82 -16.73 6.86
C ALA A 139 4.25 -16.21 6.72
N ILE A 140 4.45 -14.94 7.01
CA ILE A 140 5.75 -14.27 7.00
C ILE A 140 5.96 -13.44 8.26
N GLY A 141 7.21 -13.22 8.61
CA GLY A 141 7.63 -12.46 9.78
C GLY A 141 8.76 -13.17 10.53
N ASP A 142 9.57 -12.40 11.24
CA ASP A 142 10.73 -12.96 11.94
C ASP A 142 10.35 -13.99 13.03
N PRO A 143 9.24 -13.80 13.79
CA PRO A 143 8.86 -14.78 14.81
C PRO A 143 8.51 -16.16 14.26
N ILE A 144 7.76 -16.25 13.14
CA ILE A 144 7.40 -17.54 12.56
C ILE A 144 8.59 -18.22 11.91
N LEU A 145 9.55 -17.45 11.42
CA LEU A 145 10.73 -17.95 10.74
C LEU A 145 11.62 -18.79 11.68
N THR A 146 11.79 -18.34 12.93
CA THR A 146 12.54 -19.08 13.95
C THR A 146 11.89 -20.44 14.24
N MET A 147 10.57 -20.48 14.33
CA MET A 147 9.81 -21.71 14.54
C MET A 147 9.85 -22.62 13.31
N TYR A 148 9.79 -22.03 12.10
CA TYR A 148 9.83 -22.74 10.84
C TYR A 148 11.07 -23.63 10.69
N TYR A 149 12.27 -23.14 11.02
CA TYR A 149 13.48 -23.95 10.91
C TYR A 149 13.48 -25.18 11.81
N LYS A 150 12.84 -25.10 12.97
CA LYS A 150 12.68 -26.27 13.86
C LYS A 150 11.57 -27.22 13.37
N LEU A 151 10.47 -26.68 12.85
CA LEU A 151 9.37 -27.47 12.29
C LEU A 151 9.77 -28.22 11.02
N ASN A 152 10.53 -27.59 10.12
CA ASN A 152 10.93 -28.18 8.84
C ASN A 152 12.05 -29.20 8.92
N GLY A 153 12.82 -29.22 9.99
CA GLY A 153 13.70 -30.35 10.27
C GLY A 153 12.95 -31.68 10.29
N ILE A 154 11.64 -31.59 10.56
CA ILE A 154 10.73 -32.75 10.65
C ILE A 154 10.00 -33.03 9.32
N THR A 155 9.60 -32.00 8.55
CA THR A 155 8.66 -32.17 7.43
C THR A 155 9.22 -31.98 6.04
N ARG A 156 10.39 -31.36 5.88
CA ARG A 156 11.01 -30.96 4.59
C ARG A 156 10.11 -30.15 3.64
N SER A 157 8.94 -29.72 4.10
CA SER A 157 7.96 -28.96 3.32
C SER A 157 7.71 -27.59 3.94
N ASP A 158 7.70 -26.54 3.12
CA ASP A 158 7.34 -25.19 3.51
C ASP A 158 5.82 -24.96 3.56
N ARG A 159 5.02 -26.00 3.27
CA ARG A 159 3.55 -26.01 3.29
C ARG A 159 3.03 -26.99 4.32
N LEU A 160 2.16 -26.48 5.19
CA LEU A 160 1.50 -27.24 6.24
C LEU A 160 0.00 -27.22 6.00
N THR A 161 -0.68 -28.35 6.22
CA THR A 161 -2.15 -28.33 6.32
C THR A 161 -2.57 -27.61 7.60
N ALA A 162 -3.76 -27.02 7.59
CA ALA A 162 -4.33 -26.40 8.79
C ALA A 162 -4.37 -27.36 9.99
N GLU A 163 -4.64 -28.66 9.75
CA GLU A 163 -4.63 -29.73 10.78
C GLU A 163 -3.24 -29.90 11.42
N LYS A 164 -2.17 -29.99 10.61
CA LYS A 164 -0.80 -30.08 11.11
C LYS A 164 -0.41 -28.86 11.94
N PHE A 165 -0.79 -27.67 11.46
CA PHE A 165 -0.54 -26.46 12.21
C PHE A 165 -1.35 -26.40 13.50
N ASN A 166 -2.59 -26.87 13.51
CA ASN A 166 -3.41 -27.00 14.72
C ASN A 166 -2.77 -27.94 15.74
N SER A 167 -2.25 -29.08 15.30
CA SER A 167 -1.51 -30.01 16.18
C SER A 167 -0.27 -29.35 16.80
N PHE A 168 0.44 -28.55 16.03
CA PHE A 168 1.58 -27.76 16.51
C PHE A 168 1.14 -26.68 17.52
N PHE A 169 0.04 -25.98 17.27
CA PHE A 169 -0.52 -24.99 18.19
C PHE A 169 -0.88 -25.66 19.54
N GLU A 170 -1.58 -26.80 19.52
CA GLU A 170 -1.95 -27.51 20.74
C GLU A 170 -0.71 -27.98 21.50
N TRP A 171 0.32 -28.48 20.80
CA TRP A 171 1.58 -28.82 21.43
C TRP A 171 2.24 -27.59 22.10
N MET A 172 2.27 -26.43 21.45
CA MET A 172 2.80 -25.18 22.00
C MET A 172 2.07 -24.75 23.28
N ARG A 173 0.75 -24.91 23.34
CA ARG A 173 -0.08 -24.58 24.51
C ARG A 173 0.29 -25.36 25.77
N THR A 174 0.81 -26.55 25.62
CA THR A 174 1.19 -27.42 26.76
C THR A 174 2.57 -27.08 27.30
N LYS A 175 3.35 -26.26 26.63
CA LYS A 175 4.74 -25.99 26.99
C LYS A 175 4.89 -24.78 27.90
N THR A 176 5.76 -24.94 28.89
CA THR A 176 6.23 -23.79 29.69
C THR A 176 7.23 -22.97 28.88
N ARG A 177 7.45 -21.73 29.29
CA ARG A 177 8.45 -20.84 28.67
C ARG A 177 9.84 -21.49 28.62
N ALA A 178 10.32 -22.11 29.73
CA ALA A 178 11.60 -22.79 29.78
C ALA A 178 11.69 -23.97 28.80
N GLN A 179 10.59 -24.74 28.64
CA GLN A 179 10.53 -25.82 27.64
C GLN A 179 10.59 -25.30 26.20
N LEU A 180 10.04 -24.08 25.93
CA LEU A 180 10.14 -23.45 24.62
C LEU A 180 11.54 -22.90 24.36
N GLU A 181 12.18 -22.31 25.39
CA GLU A 181 13.59 -21.87 25.32
C GLU A 181 14.50 -23.03 24.87
N ASP A 182 14.36 -24.17 25.52
CA ASP A 182 15.15 -25.38 25.23
C ASP A 182 14.78 -25.97 23.85
N ALA A 183 13.48 -26.14 23.56
CA ALA A 183 13.04 -26.76 22.32
C ALA A 183 13.41 -25.97 21.06
N PHE A 184 13.49 -24.66 21.15
CA PHE A 184 13.78 -23.78 20.01
C PHE A 184 15.17 -23.13 20.06
N ASP A 185 15.96 -23.40 21.10
CA ASP A 185 17.28 -22.81 21.32
C ASP A 185 17.24 -21.29 21.20
N VAL A 186 16.35 -20.67 21.98
CA VAL A 186 16.12 -19.23 22.03
C VAL A 186 16.17 -18.71 23.46
N ASN A 187 16.43 -17.42 23.64
CA ASN A 187 16.35 -16.81 24.96
C ASN A 187 14.89 -16.69 25.43
N GLY A 188 14.70 -16.56 26.75
CA GLY A 188 13.38 -16.48 27.34
C GLY A 188 12.55 -15.29 26.88
N GLU A 189 13.18 -14.22 26.46
CA GLU A 189 12.50 -13.07 25.90
C GLU A 189 11.82 -13.44 24.57
N TYR A 190 12.54 -14.16 23.72
CA TYR A 190 12.00 -14.65 22.44
C TYR A 190 10.95 -15.75 22.66
N ALA A 191 11.20 -16.70 23.58
CA ALA A 191 10.24 -17.76 23.92
C ALA A 191 8.88 -17.19 24.36
N SER A 192 8.86 -16.07 25.10
CA SER A 192 7.62 -15.43 25.54
C SER A 192 6.76 -14.86 24.38
N MET A 193 7.32 -14.67 23.20
CA MET A 193 6.61 -14.19 22.01
C MET A 193 6.10 -15.33 21.11
N MET A 194 6.53 -16.57 21.35
CA MET A 194 6.22 -17.70 20.47
C MET A 194 4.74 -18.06 20.49
N PHE A 195 4.15 -18.18 21.69
CA PHE A 195 2.71 -18.48 21.80
C PHE A 195 1.84 -17.39 21.15
N PRO A 196 2.02 -16.07 21.42
CA PRO A 196 1.30 -15.03 20.68
C PRO A 196 1.45 -15.14 19.16
N THR A 197 2.64 -15.49 18.67
CA THR A 197 2.88 -15.67 17.23
C THR A 197 2.01 -16.78 16.65
N VAL A 198 2.07 -17.97 17.26
CA VAL A 198 1.33 -19.14 16.77
C VAL A 198 -0.18 -18.93 16.90
N ALA A 199 -0.62 -18.24 17.97
CA ALA A 199 -2.02 -17.86 18.20
C ALA A 199 -2.57 -16.96 17.09
N ILE A 200 -1.81 -15.97 16.64
CA ILE A 200 -2.20 -15.10 15.53
C ILE A 200 -2.41 -15.92 14.25
N TYR A 201 -1.46 -16.79 13.86
CA TYR A 201 -1.60 -17.59 12.65
C TYR A 201 -2.73 -18.63 12.77
N LYS A 202 -2.92 -19.20 13.95
CA LYS A 202 -4.05 -20.10 14.23
C LYS A 202 -5.38 -19.40 13.98
N ARG A 203 -5.55 -18.18 14.54
CA ARG A 203 -6.77 -17.41 14.34
C ARG A 203 -6.93 -16.93 12.91
N MET A 204 -5.83 -16.59 12.23
CA MET A 204 -5.87 -16.25 10.81
C MET A 204 -6.34 -17.42 9.95
N LEU A 205 -5.88 -18.65 10.22
CA LEU A 205 -6.39 -19.85 9.54
C LEU A 205 -7.89 -20.03 9.77
N GLU A 206 -8.36 -19.89 11.01
CA GLU A 206 -9.78 -20.04 11.35
C GLU A 206 -10.66 -18.96 10.70
N VAL A 207 -10.24 -17.71 10.77
CA VAL A 207 -11.01 -16.57 10.25
C VAL A 207 -11.07 -16.59 8.72
N THR A 208 -10.00 -17.03 8.06
CA THR A 208 -9.93 -17.15 6.60
C THR A 208 -10.52 -18.45 6.06
N GLY A 209 -10.55 -19.51 6.87
CA GLY A 209 -10.90 -20.86 6.44
C GLY A 209 -9.82 -21.51 5.54
N ALA A 210 -8.59 -20.96 5.54
CA ALA A 210 -7.53 -21.47 4.69
C ALA A 210 -7.10 -22.90 5.09
N GLU A 211 -6.95 -23.75 4.10
CA GLU A 211 -6.61 -25.18 4.26
C GLU A 211 -5.09 -25.38 4.37
N ILE A 212 -4.31 -24.50 3.73
CA ILE A 212 -2.86 -24.59 3.62
C ILE A 212 -2.20 -23.34 4.19
N LEU A 213 -1.28 -23.53 5.10
CA LEU A 213 -0.33 -22.52 5.57
C LEU A 213 0.99 -22.70 4.80
N TRP A 214 1.41 -21.66 4.08
CA TRP A 214 2.72 -21.62 3.42
C TRP A 214 3.65 -20.68 4.19
N VAL A 215 4.79 -21.21 4.62
CA VAL A 215 5.87 -20.46 5.28
C VAL A 215 7.08 -20.39 4.34
N PRO A 216 7.19 -19.39 3.46
CA PRO A 216 8.18 -19.36 2.40
C PRO A 216 9.64 -19.24 2.87
N GLY A 217 9.88 -19.07 4.17
CA GLY A 217 11.22 -18.98 4.75
C GLY A 217 11.99 -17.73 4.36
N ILE A 218 11.30 -16.64 4.01
CA ILE A 218 11.89 -15.39 3.55
C ILE A 218 12.09 -14.36 4.67
N ARG A 219 13.08 -13.50 4.49
CA ARG A 219 13.36 -12.35 5.36
C ARG A 219 13.20 -11.04 4.60
N MET A 220 13.09 -9.95 5.31
CA MET A 220 13.08 -8.62 4.69
C MET A 220 14.36 -8.35 3.88
N ALA A 221 15.50 -8.88 4.35
CA ALA A 221 16.78 -8.77 3.65
C ALA A 221 16.73 -9.38 2.23
N ASP A 222 16.01 -10.48 2.04
CA ASP A 222 15.85 -11.12 0.72
C ASP A 222 15.10 -10.19 -0.24
N GLY A 223 14.05 -9.52 0.25
CA GLY A 223 13.29 -8.54 -0.54
C GLY A 223 14.12 -7.31 -0.89
N THR A 224 14.95 -6.81 0.02
CA THR A 224 15.84 -5.67 -0.25
C THR A 224 16.94 -6.03 -1.25
N ALA A 225 17.49 -7.24 -1.14
CA ALA A 225 18.47 -7.76 -2.10
C ALA A 225 17.85 -7.94 -3.49
N ALA A 226 16.63 -8.46 -3.56
CA ALA A 226 15.89 -8.60 -4.81
C ALA A 226 15.56 -7.25 -5.47
N GLU A 227 15.14 -6.27 -4.68
CA GLU A 227 14.87 -4.91 -5.17
C GLU A 227 16.15 -4.27 -5.75
N TYR A 228 17.27 -4.42 -5.06
CA TYR A 228 18.57 -3.98 -5.57
C TYR A 228 18.97 -4.69 -6.87
N ALA A 229 18.79 -6.00 -6.93
CA ALA A 229 19.09 -6.79 -8.13
C ALA A 229 18.19 -6.39 -9.32
N GLU A 230 16.92 -6.10 -9.10
CA GLU A 230 15.99 -5.58 -10.10
C GLU A 230 16.44 -4.21 -10.62
N GLU A 231 16.81 -3.29 -9.72
CA GLU A 231 17.33 -1.96 -10.10
C GLU A 231 18.61 -2.05 -10.95
N LYS A 232 19.48 -3.00 -10.64
CA LYS A 232 20.70 -3.28 -11.42
C LYS A 232 20.43 -4.15 -12.67
N LYS A 233 19.16 -4.49 -12.95
CA LYS A 233 18.73 -5.34 -14.08
C LYS A 233 19.36 -6.75 -14.07
N LEU A 234 19.72 -7.25 -12.88
CA LEU A 234 20.25 -8.61 -12.70
C LEU A 234 19.14 -9.66 -12.64
N ILE A 235 17.96 -9.25 -12.16
CA ILE A 235 16.74 -10.05 -12.15
C ILE A 235 15.59 -9.26 -12.72
N ARG A 236 14.52 -9.96 -13.10
CA ARG A 236 13.23 -9.38 -13.45
C ARG A 236 12.16 -10.18 -12.71
N PHE A 237 11.28 -9.49 -11.99
CA PHE A 237 10.11 -10.13 -11.44
C PHE A 237 9.11 -10.48 -12.55
N GLU A 238 8.53 -11.68 -12.49
CA GLU A 238 7.43 -12.08 -13.37
C GLU A 238 6.13 -11.35 -12.98
N HIS A 239 5.97 -11.07 -11.70
CA HIS A 239 4.79 -10.41 -11.15
C HIS A 239 4.85 -8.89 -11.32
N ASN A 240 3.73 -8.28 -11.74
CA ASN A 240 3.62 -6.83 -11.95
C ASN A 240 3.08 -6.13 -10.69
N PHE A 241 3.97 -5.70 -9.83
CA PHE A 241 3.61 -5.00 -8.59
C PHE A 241 2.88 -3.66 -8.79
N SER A 242 3.09 -2.97 -9.91
CA SER A 242 2.37 -1.73 -10.19
C SER A 242 0.88 -2.01 -10.41
N ASN A 243 0.53 -3.13 -11.01
CA ASN A 243 -0.86 -3.55 -11.17
C ASN A 243 -1.52 -3.80 -9.81
N ASP A 244 -0.79 -4.32 -8.82
CA ASP A 244 -1.34 -4.52 -7.46
C ASP A 244 -1.64 -3.20 -6.77
N ILE A 245 -0.75 -2.22 -6.92
CA ILE A 245 -0.96 -0.88 -6.36
C ILE A 245 -2.22 -0.25 -6.97
N ILE A 246 -2.38 -0.35 -8.28
CA ILE A 246 -3.56 0.15 -9.02
C ILE A 246 -4.82 -0.64 -8.62
N ALA A 247 -4.72 -1.97 -8.49
CA ALA A 247 -5.84 -2.79 -8.04
C ALA A 247 -6.28 -2.43 -6.61
N ALA A 248 -5.33 -2.15 -5.73
CA ALA A 248 -5.60 -1.72 -4.36
C ALA A 248 -6.32 -0.36 -4.33
N SER A 249 -5.88 0.64 -5.13
CA SER A 249 -6.55 1.94 -5.21
C SER A 249 -7.97 1.82 -5.76
N ARG A 250 -8.18 1.05 -6.83
CA ARG A 250 -9.51 0.79 -7.40
C ARG A 250 -10.43 0.04 -6.44
N ASN A 251 -9.93 -0.94 -5.70
CA ASN A 251 -10.70 -1.64 -4.68
C ASN A 251 -11.07 -0.71 -3.51
N MET A 252 -10.18 0.23 -3.16
CA MET A 252 -10.47 1.29 -2.20
C MET A 252 -11.57 2.22 -2.73
N ALA A 253 -11.52 2.68 -3.99
CA ALA A 253 -12.57 3.47 -4.61
C ALA A 253 -13.93 2.75 -4.59
N LYS A 254 -13.97 1.45 -4.92
CA LYS A 254 -15.20 0.63 -4.82
C LYS A 254 -15.74 0.55 -3.38
N ARG A 255 -14.87 0.39 -2.38
CA ARG A 255 -15.26 0.36 -0.97
C ARG A 255 -15.92 1.66 -0.52
N TYR A 256 -15.40 2.80 -0.99
CA TYR A 256 -15.99 4.12 -0.73
C TYR A 256 -17.09 4.51 -1.73
N LYS A 257 -17.67 3.51 -2.44
CA LYS A 257 -18.82 3.70 -3.34
C LYS A 257 -18.63 4.79 -4.40
N CYS A 258 -17.38 4.99 -4.86
CA CYS A 258 -17.11 5.90 -5.96
C CYS A 258 -17.85 5.47 -7.25
N HIS A 259 -18.25 6.43 -8.06
CA HIS A 259 -18.88 6.16 -9.37
C HIS A 259 -17.81 5.66 -10.35
N MET A 260 -17.68 4.34 -10.48
CA MET A 260 -16.58 3.69 -11.20
C MET A 260 -16.46 4.11 -12.67
N PRO A 261 -17.56 4.30 -13.46
CA PRO A 261 -17.44 4.82 -14.83
C PRO A 261 -16.74 6.19 -14.89
N HIS A 262 -17.09 7.11 -13.99
CA HIS A 262 -16.43 8.41 -13.87
C HIS A 262 -14.96 8.29 -13.47
N ILE A 263 -14.65 7.45 -12.47
CA ILE A 263 -13.27 7.18 -12.05
C ILE A 263 -12.43 6.72 -13.25
N GLN A 264 -12.93 5.78 -14.05
CA GLN A 264 -12.23 5.25 -15.21
C GLN A 264 -12.05 6.31 -16.31
N ALA A 265 -13.07 7.15 -16.56
CA ALA A 265 -12.98 8.25 -17.51
C ALA A 265 -11.93 9.28 -17.09
N VAL A 266 -11.91 9.68 -15.82
CA VAL A 266 -10.94 10.63 -15.27
C VAL A 266 -9.53 10.04 -15.26
N GLU A 267 -9.36 8.78 -14.87
CA GLU A 267 -8.08 8.07 -14.93
C GLU A 267 -7.51 8.07 -16.35
N LEU A 268 -8.32 7.65 -17.33
CA LEU A 268 -7.91 7.60 -18.72
C LEU A 268 -7.52 8.98 -19.25
N ALA A 269 -8.32 10.01 -18.95
CA ALA A 269 -8.04 11.38 -19.34
C ALA A 269 -6.77 11.90 -18.70
N ALA A 270 -6.58 11.68 -17.39
CA ALA A 270 -5.38 12.11 -16.66
C ALA A 270 -4.10 11.50 -17.25
N LEU A 271 -4.12 10.20 -17.54
CA LEU A 271 -2.98 9.51 -18.14
C LEU A 271 -2.71 9.98 -19.58
N LYS A 272 -3.75 10.21 -20.40
CA LYS A 272 -3.60 10.80 -21.73
C LYS A 272 -2.98 12.20 -21.68
N VAL A 273 -3.43 13.06 -20.76
CA VAL A 273 -2.87 14.41 -20.56
C VAL A 273 -1.41 14.31 -20.12
N PHE A 274 -1.10 13.49 -19.12
CA PHE A 274 0.26 13.27 -18.65
C PHE A 274 1.18 12.85 -19.79
N ASP A 275 0.82 11.81 -20.54
CA ASP A 275 1.63 11.26 -21.62
C ASP A 275 1.82 12.27 -22.78
N SER A 276 0.81 13.12 -23.05
CA SER A 276 0.87 14.20 -24.06
C SER A 276 1.83 15.33 -23.67
N LEU A 277 2.06 15.52 -22.37
CA LEU A 277 2.93 16.57 -21.81
C LEU A 277 4.32 16.08 -21.43
N LYS A 278 4.74 14.90 -21.85
CA LYS A 278 6.01 14.27 -21.47
C LYS A 278 7.24 15.15 -21.68
N LYS A 279 7.21 16.05 -22.69
CA LYS A 279 8.28 17.01 -22.98
C LYS A 279 8.24 18.27 -22.09
N TYR A 280 7.17 18.51 -21.34
CA TYR A 280 6.91 19.75 -20.63
C TYR A 280 6.91 19.62 -19.12
N HIS A 281 6.50 18.45 -18.57
CA HIS A 281 6.33 18.33 -17.13
C HIS A 281 7.59 17.88 -16.38
N GLY A 282 8.55 17.20 -17.03
CA GLY A 282 9.78 16.69 -16.38
C GLY A 282 9.53 15.64 -15.30
N LEU A 283 8.34 15.00 -15.28
CA LEU A 283 7.96 13.93 -14.35
C LEU A 283 8.28 12.56 -14.96
N LYS A 284 8.32 11.52 -14.11
CA LYS A 284 8.68 10.15 -14.48
C LYS A 284 7.49 9.19 -14.30
N GLU A 285 7.72 7.91 -14.57
CA GLU A 285 6.71 6.85 -14.43
C GLU A 285 6.19 6.70 -12.99
N ARG A 286 6.98 7.11 -11.98
CA ARG A 286 6.52 7.07 -10.59
C ARG A 286 5.43 8.09 -10.31
N GLU A 287 5.61 9.33 -10.77
CA GLU A 287 4.57 10.38 -10.65
C GLU A 287 3.35 10.04 -11.51
N ARG A 288 3.54 9.38 -12.65
CA ARG A 288 2.42 8.88 -13.46
C ARG A 288 1.56 7.89 -12.68
N LEU A 289 2.19 6.96 -11.93
CA LEU A 289 1.47 6.04 -11.05
C LEU A 289 0.75 6.78 -9.91
N LEU A 290 1.39 7.79 -9.29
CA LEU A 290 0.75 8.59 -8.23
C LEU A 290 -0.46 9.36 -8.75
N LEU A 291 -0.39 9.91 -9.97
CA LEU A 291 -1.52 10.54 -10.65
C LEU A 291 -2.67 9.55 -10.87
N GLN A 292 -2.36 8.34 -11.31
CA GLN A 292 -3.35 7.28 -11.54
C GLN A 292 -4.09 6.93 -10.24
N ILE A 293 -3.36 6.76 -9.14
CA ILE A 293 -3.95 6.51 -7.82
C ILE A 293 -4.80 7.70 -7.36
N ALA A 294 -4.33 8.93 -7.59
CA ALA A 294 -5.10 10.14 -7.25
C ALA A 294 -6.39 10.21 -8.07
N ALA A 295 -6.36 9.84 -9.35
CA ALA A 295 -7.56 9.77 -10.20
C ALA A 295 -8.54 8.69 -9.71
N ASP A 296 -8.05 7.52 -9.27
CA ASP A 296 -8.89 6.47 -8.67
C ASP A 296 -9.62 6.95 -7.40
N LEU A 297 -8.96 7.78 -6.59
CA LEU A 297 -9.41 8.12 -5.23
C LEU A 297 -10.01 9.53 -5.10
N HIS A 298 -10.02 10.35 -6.17
CA HIS A 298 -10.39 11.76 -6.09
C HIS A 298 -11.79 12.05 -5.52
N SER A 299 -12.70 11.09 -5.61
CA SER A 299 -14.09 11.24 -5.16
C SER A 299 -14.43 10.42 -3.91
N CYS A 300 -13.47 9.70 -3.29
CA CYS A 300 -13.74 8.78 -2.17
C CYS A 300 -14.30 9.48 -0.92
N GLY A 301 -14.00 10.76 -0.70
CA GLY A 301 -14.51 11.51 0.43
C GLY A 301 -16.01 11.84 0.36
N LYS A 302 -16.62 11.76 -0.85
CA LYS A 302 -18.08 11.92 -1.01
C LYS A 302 -18.87 10.85 -0.27
N PHE A 303 -18.26 9.73 0.06
CA PHE A 303 -18.86 8.69 0.90
C PHE A 303 -19.16 9.19 2.33
N VAL A 304 -18.35 10.10 2.85
CA VAL A 304 -18.50 10.67 4.20
C VAL A 304 -19.35 11.93 4.16
N THR A 305 -19.04 12.87 3.27
CA THR A 305 -19.75 14.15 3.13
C THR A 305 -19.66 14.70 1.71
N MET A 306 -20.70 15.39 1.28
CA MET A 306 -20.72 16.09 -0.03
C MET A 306 -20.07 17.47 0.05
N ARG A 307 -20.11 18.13 1.21
CA ARG A 307 -19.61 19.50 1.39
C ARG A 307 -18.08 19.57 1.41
N ASP A 308 -17.46 18.78 2.29
CA ASP A 308 -16.01 18.80 2.54
C ASP A 308 -15.35 17.53 1.99
N ALA A 309 -15.84 17.07 0.82
CA ALA A 309 -15.46 15.78 0.24
C ALA A 309 -13.96 15.64 -0.02
N THR A 310 -13.28 16.73 -0.45
CA THR A 310 -11.85 16.68 -0.72
C THR A 310 -11.00 16.59 0.55
N GLU A 311 -11.41 17.24 1.63
CA GLU A 311 -10.76 17.14 2.94
C GLU A 311 -10.95 15.75 3.55
N CYS A 312 -12.18 15.19 3.43
CA CYS A 312 -12.43 13.79 3.82
C CYS A 312 -11.61 12.80 2.98
N ALA A 313 -11.47 13.04 1.67
CA ALA A 313 -10.65 12.20 0.81
C ALA A 313 -9.17 12.25 1.22
N TYR A 314 -8.65 13.43 1.52
CA TYR A 314 -7.29 13.60 2.06
C TYR A 314 -7.11 12.75 3.32
N ASN A 315 -8.00 12.86 4.31
CA ASN A 315 -7.93 12.12 5.57
C ASN A 315 -8.07 10.60 5.36
N ILE A 316 -8.95 10.16 4.45
CA ILE A 316 -9.09 8.75 4.07
C ILE A 316 -7.77 8.22 3.49
N ILE A 317 -7.15 8.94 2.57
CA ILE A 317 -5.89 8.53 1.93
C ILE A 317 -4.76 8.51 2.95
N MET A 318 -4.65 9.53 3.80
CA MET A 318 -3.63 9.60 4.85
C MET A 318 -3.80 8.54 5.92
N GLY A 319 -5.04 8.21 6.30
CA GLY A 319 -5.38 7.16 7.26
C GLY A 319 -5.31 5.73 6.70
N THR A 320 -5.17 5.58 5.37
CA THR A 320 -5.11 4.26 4.72
C THR A 320 -3.69 3.98 4.23
N GLU A 321 -3.21 2.78 4.48
CA GLU A 321 -1.95 2.33 3.92
C GLU A 321 -2.16 1.75 2.52
N ILE A 322 -1.62 2.44 1.51
CA ILE A 322 -1.60 1.94 0.13
C ILE A 322 -0.28 1.23 -0.08
N ILE A 323 -0.34 -0.08 -0.37
CA ILE A 323 0.86 -0.90 -0.57
C ILE A 323 1.80 -0.28 -1.61
N GLY A 324 3.09 -0.33 -1.34
CA GLY A 324 4.11 0.17 -2.28
C GLY A 324 4.27 1.69 -2.34
N LEU A 325 3.49 2.48 -1.59
CA LEU A 325 3.70 3.91 -1.41
C LEU A 325 4.49 4.20 -0.14
N SER A 326 5.48 5.07 -0.25
CA SER A 326 6.09 5.70 0.91
C SER A 326 5.12 6.69 1.57
N HIS A 327 5.45 7.15 2.78
CA HIS A 327 4.63 8.18 3.44
C HIS A 327 4.54 9.46 2.60
N VAL A 328 5.67 9.92 2.06
CA VAL A 328 5.74 11.08 1.17
C VAL A 328 4.87 10.90 -0.08
N GLU A 329 4.94 9.76 -0.74
CA GLU A 329 4.13 9.49 -1.93
C GLU A 329 2.63 9.47 -1.62
N ARG A 330 2.25 8.95 -0.45
CA ARG A 330 0.87 8.99 0.03
C ARG A 330 0.42 10.43 0.31
N GLU A 331 1.28 11.28 0.90
CA GLU A 331 1.01 12.70 1.06
C GLU A 331 0.85 13.43 -0.26
N ILE A 332 1.67 13.10 -1.28
CA ILE A 332 1.51 13.64 -2.63
C ILE A 332 0.13 13.29 -3.17
N VAL A 333 -0.27 12.02 -3.14
CA VAL A 333 -1.58 11.58 -3.62
C VAL A 333 -2.72 12.29 -2.87
N ALA A 334 -2.63 12.37 -1.54
CA ALA A 334 -3.63 13.01 -0.69
C ALA A 334 -3.78 14.50 -1.02
N ASN A 335 -2.67 15.21 -1.17
CA ASN A 335 -2.68 16.63 -1.54
C ASN A 335 -3.19 16.87 -2.97
N VAL A 336 -2.81 16.05 -3.94
CA VAL A 336 -3.35 16.12 -5.31
C VAL A 336 -4.87 15.94 -5.29
N VAL A 337 -5.38 15.00 -4.50
CA VAL A 337 -6.82 14.79 -4.32
C VAL A 337 -7.48 15.95 -3.56
N LYS A 338 -6.84 16.52 -2.53
CA LYS A 338 -7.36 17.68 -1.83
C LYS A 338 -7.50 18.88 -2.77
N TYR A 339 -6.44 19.21 -3.45
CA TYR A 339 -6.36 20.43 -4.28
C TYR A 339 -6.97 20.29 -5.67
N HIS A 340 -7.49 19.14 -6.09
CA HIS A 340 -8.11 19.05 -7.42
C HIS A 340 -9.41 19.88 -7.56
N ILE A 341 -10.01 20.30 -6.45
CA ILE A 341 -11.15 21.23 -6.41
C ILE A 341 -10.76 22.51 -5.66
N GLN A 342 -10.08 22.41 -4.52
CA GLN A 342 -9.70 23.56 -3.69
C GLN A 342 -8.66 24.43 -4.38
N GLU A 343 -8.60 25.72 -4.00
CA GLU A 343 -7.54 26.63 -4.45
C GLU A 343 -6.16 26.09 -4.07
N PHE A 344 -5.24 26.11 -5.03
CA PHE A 344 -3.87 25.62 -4.82
C PHE A 344 -2.97 26.80 -4.47
N ARG A 345 -2.28 26.71 -3.33
CA ARG A 345 -1.32 27.72 -2.88
C ARG A 345 -0.01 27.03 -2.53
N TYR A 346 1.03 27.32 -3.28
CA TYR A 346 2.33 26.64 -3.15
C TYR A 346 2.92 26.72 -1.75
N ASN A 347 2.75 27.87 -1.06
CA ASN A 347 3.31 28.11 0.27
C ASN A 347 2.49 27.46 1.40
N GLU A 348 1.30 26.95 1.11
CA GLU A 348 0.40 26.33 2.08
C GLU A 348 0.38 24.80 1.96
N VAL A 349 1.14 24.23 1.02
CA VAL A 349 1.29 22.78 0.90
C VAL A 349 2.21 22.29 2.00
N GLU A 350 1.62 21.92 3.13
CA GLU A 350 2.35 21.34 4.23
C GLU A 350 2.59 19.84 3.99
N LEU A 351 3.83 19.42 4.15
CA LEU A 351 4.27 18.04 4.05
C LEU A 351 4.93 17.64 5.37
N GLN A 352 4.41 16.61 6.00
CA GLN A 352 4.93 16.11 7.28
C GLN A 352 6.20 15.28 7.10
N ALA A 353 6.31 14.61 5.95
CA ALA A 353 7.43 13.75 5.63
C ALA A 353 8.40 14.37 4.62
N ARG A 354 9.68 14.12 4.82
CA ARG A 354 10.73 14.48 3.86
C ARG A 354 11.08 13.29 2.99
N PRO A 355 11.31 13.48 1.68
CA PRO A 355 11.74 12.40 0.81
C PRO A 355 13.14 11.92 1.20
N SER A 356 13.38 10.62 1.07
CA SER A 356 14.72 10.06 1.21
C SER A 356 15.55 10.36 -0.04
N ARG A 357 16.89 10.28 0.07
CA ARG A 357 17.80 10.43 -1.08
C ARG A 357 17.56 9.39 -2.18
N ASP A 358 17.09 8.19 -1.79
CA ASP A 358 16.73 7.12 -2.74
C ASP A 358 15.30 7.24 -3.25
N SER A 359 14.74 8.45 -3.23
CA SER A 359 13.39 8.68 -3.74
C SER A 359 13.32 8.42 -5.25
N ARG A 360 12.30 7.69 -5.69
CA ARG A 360 12.02 7.42 -7.10
C ARG A 360 11.38 8.61 -7.82
N LEU A 361 11.13 9.70 -7.10
CA LEU A 361 10.52 10.91 -7.64
C LEU A 361 11.48 11.69 -8.55
N ALA A 362 10.93 12.42 -9.49
CA ALA A 362 11.70 13.20 -10.46
C ALA A 362 12.47 14.36 -9.81
N ASN A 363 11.82 15.04 -8.87
CA ASN A 363 12.38 16.17 -8.12
C ASN A 363 11.97 16.09 -6.65
N PRO A 364 12.62 15.24 -5.85
CA PRO A 364 12.25 15.02 -4.46
C PRO A 364 12.49 16.25 -3.57
N GLU A 365 13.28 17.22 -4.02
CA GLU A 365 13.57 18.45 -3.28
C GLU A 365 12.45 19.50 -3.39
N ASN A 366 11.59 19.37 -4.42
CA ASN A 366 10.48 20.30 -4.65
C ASN A 366 9.14 19.57 -4.82
N LEU A 367 8.64 19.01 -3.71
CA LEU A 367 7.36 18.29 -3.68
C LEU A 367 6.14 19.17 -4.01
N PRO A 368 6.05 20.43 -3.55
CA PRO A 368 4.94 21.30 -3.93
C PRO A 368 4.79 21.46 -5.45
N LEU A 369 5.90 21.51 -6.19
CA LEU A 369 5.86 21.58 -7.64
C LEU A 369 5.36 20.27 -8.28
N ILE A 370 5.75 19.11 -7.75
CA ILE A 370 5.20 17.82 -8.19
C ILE A 370 3.70 17.79 -7.95
N ILE A 371 3.25 18.15 -6.75
CA ILE A 371 1.83 18.19 -6.38
C ILE A 371 1.07 19.15 -7.29
N GLY A 372 1.58 20.37 -7.54
CA GLY A 372 0.97 21.34 -8.44
C GLY A 372 0.78 20.81 -9.85
N LYS A 373 1.81 20.17 -10.43
CA LYS A 373 1.74 19.57 -11.77
C LYS A 373 0.70 18.45 -11.84
N LEU A 374 0.69 17.53 -10.88
CA LEU A 374 -0.28 16.44 -10.84
C LEU A 374 -1.71 16.96 -10.59
N THR A 375 -1.86 17.97 -9.74
CA THR A 375 -3.15 18.64 -9.48
C THR A 375 -3.71 19.31 -10.74
N ALA A 376 -2.89 20.02 -11.49
CA ALA A 376 -3.32 20.66 -12.73
C ALA A 376 -3.82 19.65 -13.77
N ILE A 377 -3.11 18.51 -13.89
CA ILE A 377 -3.54 17.41 -14.77
C ILE A 377 -4.85 16.79 -14.28
N LEU A 378 -4.98 16.50 -12.97
CA LEU A 378 -6.19 15.89 -12.43
C LEU A 378 -7.41 16.81 -12.54
N ARG A 379 -7.25 18.14 -12.32
CA ARG A 379 -8.30 19.14 -12.52
C ARG A 379 -8.82 19.13 -13.96
N LEU A 380 -7.90 19.16 -14.92
CA LEU A 380 -8.25 19.11 -16.33
C LEU A 380 -8.97 17.79 -16.69
N ALA A 381 -8.44 16.67 -16.24
CA ALA A 381 -9.04 15.34 -16.48
C ALA A 381 -10.46 15.24 -15.89
N ASN A 382 -10.67 15.73 -14.66
CA ASN A 382 -12.00 15.75 -14.04
C ASN A 382 -12.96 16.67 -14.80
N SER A 383 -12.47 17.77 -15.38
CA SER A 383 -13.26 18.67 -16.24
C SER A 383 -13.68 18.01 -17.54
N MET A 384 -12.87 17.11 -18.07
CA MET A 384 -13.19 16.37 -19.32
C MET A 384 -14.34 15.37 -19.15
N ASP A 385 -14.69 14.98 -17.93
CA ASP A 385 -15.89 14.16 -17.65
C ASP A 385 -16.80 14.82 -16.60
N ARG A 386 -16.97 16.14 -16.72
CA ARG A 386 -17.77 16.92 -15.78
C ARG A 386 -19.22 16.42 -15.64
N GLY A 387 -19.79 15.98 -16.74
CA GLY A 387 -21.15 15.44 -16.80
C GLY A 387 -21.27 13.97 -16.39
N HIS A 388 -20.19 13.29 -16.04
CA HIS A 388 -20.13 11.86 -15.70
C HIS A 388 -20.72 10.96 -16.81
N ALA A 389 -20.59 11.36 -18.05
CA ALA A 389 -21.19 10.68 -19.21
C ALA A 389 -20.15 10.13 -20.19
N GLY A 390 -18.86 10.27 -19.91
CA GLY A 390 -17.77 9.76 -20.75
C GLY A 390 -17.68 10.39 -22.15
N LYS A 391 -18.25 11.58 -22.36
CA LYS A 391 -18.36 12.24 -23.68
C LYS A 391 -17.03 12.46 -24.39
N LEU A 392 -15.95 12.67 -23.61
CA LEU A 392 -14.60 12.94 -24.13
C LEU A 392 -13.67 11.72 -24.01
N SER A 393 -14.17 10.51 -23.77
CA SER A 393 -13.34 9.30 -23.59
C SER A 393 -12.46 9.01 -24.81
N ASP A 394 -12.99 9.26 -26.03
CA ASP A 394 -12.28 9.00 -27.29
C ASP A 394 -11.54 10.23 -27.85
N CYS A 395 -11.43 11.30 -27.05
CA CYS A 395 -10.75 12.50 -27.49
C CYS A 395 -9.26 12.25 -27.80
N ARG A 396 -8.74 13.03 -28.74
CA ARG A 396 -7.32 13.09 -29.10
C ARG A 396 -6.70 14.34 -28.52
N LEU A 397 -5.50 14.19 -27.96
CA LEU A 397 -4.74 15.28 -27.39
C LEU A 397 -3.54 15.60 -28.28
N SER A 398 -3.29 16.89 -28.51
CA SER A 398 -2.09 17.35 -29.22
C SER A 398 -1.65 18.72 -28.70
N VAL A 399 -0.35 18.87 -28.47
CA VAL A 399 0.24 20.19 -28.13
C VAL A 399 0.58 20.92 -29.42
N LYS A 400 0.05 22.14 -29.59
CA LYS A 400 0.31 23.02 -30.74
C LYS A 400 0.67 24.42 -30.23
N GLY A 401 1.98 24.77 -30.32
CA GLY A 401 2.48 25.99 -29.68
C GLY A 401 2.24 25.95 -28.17
N ASN A 402 1.57 26.97 -27.67
CA ASN A 402 1.17 27.08 -26.26
C ASN A 402 -0.27 26.55 -25.96
N MET A 403 -0.81 25.69 -26.80
CA MET A 403 -2.14 25.13 -26.62
C MET A 403 -2.10 23.59 -26.52
N LEU A 404 -2.80 23.04 -25.53
CA LEU A 404 -3.19 21.63 -25.49
C LEU A 404 -4.57 21.48 -26.14
N VAL A 405 -4.59 21.05 -27.39
CA VAL A 405 -5.84 20.87 -28.15
C VAL A 405 -6.45 19.51 -27.80
N ILE A 406 -7.63 19.55 -27.21
CA ILE A 406 -8.50 18.40 -26.92
C ILE A 406 -9.52 18.29 -28.06
N SER A 407 -9.35 17.32 -28.96
CA SER A 407 -10.22 17.16 -30.14
C SER A 407 -11.15 15.99 -29.92
N THR A 408 -12.46 16.21 -30.09
CA THR A 408 -13.48 15.17 -30.00
C THR A 408 -14.34 15.12 -31.26
N GLU A 409 -14.83 13.92 -31.61
CA GLU A 409 -15.83 13.68 -32.66
C GLU A 409 -17.19 13.33 -32.03
N TYR A 410 -17.36 13.53 -30.72
CA TYR A 410 -18.65 13.34 -30.05
C TYR A 410 -19.71 14.30 -30.63
N ASP A 411 -20.83 13.78 -31.01
CA ASP A 411 -21.86 14.55 -31.78
C ASP A 411 -22.89 15.25 -30.89
N GLY A 412 -22.85 14.97 -29.58
CA GLY A 412 -23.75 15.58 -28.60
C GLY A 412 -23.20 16.88 -27.99
N ASP A 413 -23.97 17.42 -27.05
CA ASP A 413 -23.60 18.63 -26.31
C ASP A 413 -22.42 18.39 -25.34
N VAL A 414 -21.38 19.19 -25.46
CA VAL A 414 -20.18 19.21 -24.59
C VAL A 414 -19.99 20.53 -23.87
N THR A 415 -21.04 21.36 -23.80
CA THR A 415 -20.99 22.71 -23.22
C THR A 415 -20.50 22.68 -21.78
N LEU A 416 -20.97 21.72 -20.97
CA LEU A 416 -20.58 21.60 -19.56
C LEU A 416 -19.07 21.29 -19.41
N GLU A 417 -18.56 20.37 -20.23
CA GLU A 417 -17.14 20.03 -20.28
C GLU A 417 -16.31 21.21 -20.77
N ALA A 418 -16.77 21.92 -21.83
CA ALA A 418 -16.08 23.09 -22.38
C ALA A 418 -15.95 24.22 -21.36
N MET A 419 -17.02 24.53 -20.64
CA MET A 419 -17.01 25.53 -19.56
C MET A 419 -16.05 25.12 -18.42
N SER A 420 -16.11 23.88 -17.99
CA SER A 420 -15.26 23.37 -16.93
C SER A 420 -13.77 23.35 -17.33
N ILE A 421 -13.45 22.97 -18.57
CA ILE A 421 -12.07 23.00 -19.11
C ILE A 421 -11.56 24.45 -19.17
N ALA A 422 -12.37 25.40 -19.58
CA ALA A 422 -12.00 26.81 -19.62
C ALA A 422 -11.71 27.35 -18.21
N GLU A 423 -12.58 27.06 -17.23
CA GLU A 423 -12.42 27.48 -15.82
C GLU A 423 -11.13 26.91 -15.18
N LYS A 424 -10.82 25.64 -15.41
CA LYS A 424 -9.61 25.01 -14.85
C LYS A 424 -8.36 25.24 -15.68
N GLY A 425 -8.53 25.80 -16.87
CA GLY A 425 -7.45 26.09 -17.83
C GLY A 425 -6.43 27.10 -17.33
N ASP A 426 -6.83 28.06 -16.52
CA ASP A 426 -5.94 29.11 -16.01
C ASP A 426 -4.84 28.52 -15.12
N PHE A 427 -5.19 27.65 -14.18
CA PHE A 427 -4.19 26.97 -13.33
C PHE A 427 -3.30 26.02 -14.14
N PHE A 428 -3.85 25.37 -15.15
CA PHE A 428 -3.08 24.50 -16.03
C PHE A 428 -2.06 25.29 -16.86
N GLU A 429 -2.46 26.46 -17.37
CA GLU A 429 -1.59 27.37 -18.10
C GLU A 429 -0.50 27.97 -17.19
N GLU A 430 -0.84 28.33 -15.97
CA GLU A 430 0.12 28.79 -14.95
C GLU A 430 1.24 27.74 -14.72
N ILE A 431 0.87 26.46 -14.58
CA ILE A 431 1.81 25.38 -14.29
C ILE A 431 2.68 25.00 -15.48
N PHE A 432 2.10 24.95 -16.69
CA PHE A 432 2.77 24.36 -17.87
C PHE A 432 3.10 25.38 -18.97
N GLY A 433 2.61 26.63 -18.89
CA GLY A 433 2.69 27.58 -19.99
C GLY A 433 1.86 27.16 -21.21
N ILE A 434 0.89 26.27 -21.04
CA ILE A 434 0.09 25.64 -22.09
C ILE A 434 -1.39 25.76 -21.74
N ARG A 435 -2.19 26.38 -22.61
CA ARG A 435 -3.63 26.53 -22.40
C ARG A 435 -4.40 25.36 -22.98
N PRO A 436 -5.27 24.66 -22.20
CA PRO A 436 -6.14 23.62 -22.74
C PRO A 436 -7.31 24.23 -23.53
N VAL A 437 -7.60 23.67 -24.71
CA VAL A 437 -8.68 24.13 -25.60
C VAL A 437 -9.43 22.91 -26.15
N LEU A 438 -10.76 22.89 -25.91
CA LEU A 438 -11.63 21.86 -26.46
C LEU A 438 -12.04 22.25 -27.91
N LYS A 439 -11.89 21.32 -28.83
CA LYS A 439 -12.36 21.44 -30.22
C LYS A 439 -13.26 20.27 -30.57
N GLN A 440 -14.53 20.56 -30.78
CA GLN A 440 -15.50 19.59 -31.26
C GLN A 440 -15.52 19.64 -32.79
N LYS A 441 -15.24 18.52 -33.43
CA LYS A 441 -15.45 18.36 -34.89
C LYS A 441 -16.88 17.90 -35.13
N LYS A 442 -17.67 18.73 -35.74
CA LYS A 442 -19.00 18.26 -36.24
C LYS A 442 -18.74 17.28 -37.40
N ARG A 443 -19.36 16.12 -37.36
CA ARG A 443 -19.47 15.30 -38.55
C ARG A 443 -20.32 16.08 -39.57
N VAL A 444 -19.75 16.37 -40.74
CA VAL A 444 -20.43 16.98 -41.88
C VAL A 444 -21.31 15.91 -42.52
#